data_0817fc0a2529e7e9af8b72f5df68845e
#
_entry.id   0817fc0a2529e7e9af8b72f5df68845e
#
_cell.length_a   1.000
_cell.length_b   1.000
_cell.length_c   1.000
_cell.angle_alpha   90.00
_cell.angle_beta   90.00
_cell.angle_gamma   90.00
#
_symmetry.space_group_name_H-M   'P 1'
#
loop_
_entity.id
_entity.type
_entity.pdbx_description
1 polymer ?
#
loop_
_entity_poly.entity_id
_entity_poly.type
_entity_poly.pdbx_seq_one_letter_code
_entity_poly.pdbx_strand_id
1 'polypeptide(L)'
;MPLKIDRLNLMLGLAIVLSVFSSSSVMAAKVSFKEFCPQFVGQWAGDAAKAGEIPRKVAVTGFCSHDQRQLILSVSIGTRAPFSETWWFREQGDQVLLTYYDGVAEDKQQVFSLYRQNGDYSLLGEGVVNARPALIQLLFDAQAQNQAGGWQWTQNIQYLDDDIDRYQLFRGIEMTPVAPSH
;
A
#
# COMPACT_ATOMS: atom_id res chain seq x y z
N MET A 1 -43.10 -67.83 -30.76
CA MET A 1 -42.86 -67.34 -29.36
C MET A 1 -42.08 -66.05 -29.45
N PRO A 2 -42.67 -64.85 -29.20
CA PRO A 2 -41.92 -63.62 -29.21
C PRO A 2 -41.53 -63.25 -27.79
N LEU A 3 -40.25 -62.92 -27.62
CA LEU A 3 -39.66 -62.37 -26.39
C LEU A 3 -40.13 -60.92 -26.18
N LYS A 4 -40.73 -60.64 -25.05
CA LYS A 4 -41.05 -59.30 -24.56
C LYS A 4 -39.74 -58.68 -23.99
N ILE A 5 -39.28 -57.57 -24.53
CA ILE A 5 -38.22 -56.76 -23.95
C ILE A 5 -38.89 -55.63 -23.19
N ASP A 6 -38.80 -55.69 -21.85
CA ASP A 6 -39.22 -54.61 -20.97
C ASP A 6 -38.24 -53.44 -21.05
N ARG A 7 -38.78 -52.30 -21.44
CA ARG A 7 -38.02 -51.03 -21.42
C ARG A 7 -38.01 -50.50 -20.00
N LEU A 8 -36.87 -50.68 -19.31
CA LEU A 8 -36.62 -50.06 -18.05
C LEU A 8 -36.16 -48.59 -18.32
N ASN A 9 -37.07 -47.66 -17.99
CA ASN A 9 -36.83 -46.24 -18.08
C ASN A 9 -35.82 -45.83 -16.98
N LEU A 10 -34.57 -45.64 -17.36
CA LEU A 10 -33.56 -45.05 -16.51
C LEU A 10 -33.69 -43.54 -16.61
N MET A 11 -34.46 -42.93 -15.73
CA MET A 11 -34.47 -41.46 -15.53
C MET A 11 -33.21 -41.07 -14.81
N LEU A 12 -32.19 -40.65 -15.56
CA LEU A 12 -30.95 -40.04 -15.02
C LEU A 12 -31.28 -38.58 -14.69
N GLY A 13 -31.60 -38.33 -13.42
CA GLY A 13 -31.78 -36.96 -12.90
C GLY A 13 -30.47 -36.22 -12.84
N LEU A 14 -30.22 -35.33 -13.82
CA LEU A 14 -29.08 -34.40 -13.84
C LEU A 14 -29.34 -33.28 -12.84
N ALA A 15 -28.89 -33.43 -11.60
CA ALA A 15 -28.89 -32.36 -10.60
C ALA A 15 -27.79 -31.34 -10.96
N ILE A 16 -28.18 -30.25 -11.61
CA ILE A 16 -27.30 -29.11 -11.84
C ILE A 16 -27.18 -28.36 -10.50
N VAL A 17 -26.06 -28.60 -9.78
CA VAL A 17 -25.69 -27.80 -8.61
C VAL A 17 -25.18 -26.47 -9.13
N LEU A 18 -26.03 -25.44 -9.17
CA LEU A 18 -25.61 -24.05 -9.38
C LEU A 18 -24.82 -23.60 -8.12
N SER A 19 -23.50 -23.73 -8.18
CA SER A 19 -22.61 -23.10 -7.21
C SER A 19 -22.62 -21.60 -7.45
N VAL A 20 -23.44 -20.88 -6.67
CA VAL A 20 -23.41 -19.42 -6.64
C VAL A 20 -22.11 -18.99 -5.97
N PHE A 21 -21.08 -18.70 -6.76
CA PHE A 21 -19.89 -18.03 -6.27
C PHE A 21 -20.29 -16.59 -5.89
N SER A 22 -20.61 -16.39 -4.63
CA SER A 22 -20.74 -15.05 -4.07
C SER A 22 -19.36 -14.41 -4.05
N SER A 23 -19.00 -13.67 -5.11
CA SER A 23 -17.82 -12.82 -5.13
C SER A 23 -18.05 -11.70 -4.11
N SER A 24 -17.58 -11.88 -2.88
CA SER A 24 -17.56 -10.83 -1.88
C SER A 24 -16.58 -9.76 -2.38
N SER A 25 -17.11 -8.66 -2.90
CA SER A 25 -16.31 -7.47 -3.21
C SER A 25 -15.77 -6.94 -1.88
N VAL A 26 -14.49 -7.17 -1.60
CA VAL A 26 -13.83 -6.58 -0.44
C VAL A 26 -13.68 -5.09 -0.73
N MET A 27 -14.50 -4.27 -0.08
CA MET A 27 -14.41 -2.82 -0.18
C MET A 27 -13.31 -2.30 0.75
N ALA A 28 -12.57 -1.28 0.29
CA ALA A 28 -11.65 -0.55 1.14
C ALA A 28 -12.42 0.13 2.28
N ALA A 29 -12.02 -0.12 3.52
CA ALA A 29 -12.64 0.48 4.70
C ALA A 29 -11.75 1.61 5.24
N LYS A 30 -12.37 2.73 5.64
CA LYS A 30 -11.67 3.80 6.36
C LYS A 30 -11.24 3.25 7.72
N VAL A 31 -9.97 3.46 8.10
CA VAL A 31 -9.40 2.91 9.33
C VAL A 31 -8.76 3.98 10.19
N SER A 32 -8.59 3.65 11.47
CA SER A 32 -7.93 4.50 12.45
C SER A 32 -6.42 4.56 12.20
N PHE A 33 -5.83 5.73 12.43
CA PHE A 33 -4.38 5.90 12.40
C PHE A 33 -3.66 4.99 13.42
N LYS A 34 -4.33 4.65 14.53
CA LYS A 34 -3.82 3.73 15.54
C LYS A 34 -3.63 2.29 15.04
N GLU A 35 -4.33 1.90 13.98
CA GLU A 35 -4.12 0.60 13.31
C GLU A 35 -2.91 0.65 12.37
N PHE A 36 -2.67 1.80 11.75
CA PHE A 36 -1.59 2.01 10.79
C PHE A 36 -0.23 2.21 11.46
N CYS A 37 -0.14 3.10 12.45
CA CYS A 37 1.10 3.55 13.06
C CYS A 37 2.00 2.42 13.58
N PRO A 38 1.52 1.41 14.36
CA PRO A 38 2.39 0.37 14.93
C PRO A 38 3.00 -0.58 13.89
N GLN A 39 2.44 -0.62 12.66
CA GLN A 39 2.90 -1.54 11.61
C GLN A 39 4.30 -1.21 11.09
N PHE A 40 4.76 0.02 11.30
CA PHE A 40 6.00 0.55 10.74
C PHE A 40 7.05 0.87 11.81
N VAL A 41 6.92 0.27 12.98
CA VAL A 41 7.93 0.42 14.05
C VAL A 41 9.08 -0.53 13.80
N GLY A 42 10.32 -0.01 13.83
CA GLY A 42 11.53 -0.83 13.71
C GLY A 42 12.50 -0.30 12.67
N GLN A 43 13.39 -1.20 12.23
CA GLN A 43 14.40 -0.92 11.22
C GLN A 43 14.14 -1.78 9.98
N TRP A 44 14.28 -1.16 8.84
CA TRP A 44 13.99 -1.74 7.53
C TRP A 44 15.14 -1.44 6.58
N ALA A 45 15.44 -2.38 5.70
CA ALA A 45 16.37 -2.17 4.60
C ALA A 45 15.68 -2.47 3.27
N GLY A 46 16.11 -1.82 2.21
CA GLY A 46 15.47 -2.04 0.93
C GLY A 46 16.10 -1.32 -0.24
N ASP A 47 15.32 -1.27 -1.29
CA ASP A 47 15.67 -0.59 -2.53
C ASP A 47 14.61 0.47 -2.86
N ALA A 48 15.04 1.70 -3.17
CA ALA A 48 14.17 2.80 -3.56
C ALA A 48 14.46 3.27 -4.99
N ALA A 49 13.42 3.55 -5.76
CA ALA A 49 13.54 4.13 -7.09
C ALA A 49 12.36 5.04 -7.41
N LYS A 50 12.59 6.04 -8.27
CA LYS A 50 11.52 6.63 -9.08
C LYS A 50 11.24 5.75 -10.30
N ALA A 51 10.05 5.88 -10.87
CA ALA A 51 9.70 5.13 -12.08
C ALA A 51 10.72 5.37 -13.20
N GLY A 52 11.30 4.29 -13.72
CA GLY A 52 12.32 4.34 -14.77
C GLY A 52 13.77 4.62 -14.28
N GLU A 53 14.01 4.81 -12.98
CA GLU A 53 15.35 4.98 -12.42
C GLU A 53 15.92 3.66 -11.87
N ILE A 54 17.25 3.59 -11.80
CA ILE A 54 17.96 2.47 -11.18
C ILE A 54 17.75 2.52 -9.65
N PRO A 55 17.32 1.41 -9.02
CA PRO A 55 17.13 1.35 -7.58
C PRO A 55 18.40 1.68 -6.78
N ARG A 56 18.22 2.34 -5.64
CA ARG A 56 19.28 2.67 -4.68
C ARG A 56 18.98 2.03 -3.35
N LYS A 57 20.00 1.53 -2.68
CA LYS A 57 19.86 0.99 -1.32
C LYS A 57 19.41 2.06 -0.34
N VAL A 58 18.42 1.70 0.48
CA VAL A 58 17.88 2.56 1.53
C VAL A 58 17.84 1.83 2.86
N ALA A 59 17.94 2.59 3.95
CA ALA A 59 17.62 2.15 5.30
C ALA A 59 16.47 3.00 5.82
N VAL A 60 15.47 2.37 6.39
CA VAL A 60 14.29 3.04 6.94
C VAL A 60 14.21 2.74 8.43
N THR A 61 14.01 3.77 9.24
CA THR A 61 13.72 3.64 10.67
C THR A 61 12.34 4.20 10.93
N GLY A 62 11.48 3.38 11.54
CA GLY A 62 10.11 3.72 11.87
C GLY A 62 9.90 3.86 13.37
N PHE A 63 9.23 4.92 13.77
CA PHE A 63 8.84 5.21 15.15
C PHE A 63 7.36 5.59 15.23
N CYS A 64 6.60 4.88 16.06
CA CYS A 64 5.22 5.23 16.40
C CYS A 64 5.17 5.78 17.83
N SER A 65 4.53 6.93 18.05
CA SER A 65 4.39 7.54 19.37
C SER A 65 3.56 6.64 20.31
N HIS A 66 3.74 6.78 21.61
CA HIS A 66 3.05 5.96 22.62
C HIS A 66 1.52 6.08 22.53
N ASP A 67 1.01 7.25 22.19
CA ASP A 67 -0.42 7.50 21.98
C ASP A 67 -0.92 7.02 20.59
N GLN A 68 -0.01 6.48 19.75
CA GLN A 68 -0.26 5.99 18.40
C GLN A 68 -0.85 7.04 17.45
N ARG A 69 -0.56 8.31 17.70
CA ARG A 69 -1.06 9.43 16.89
C ARG A 69 -0.02 10.02 15.94
N GLN A 70 1.23 9.55 16.01
CA GLN A 70 2.33 10.04 15.21
C GLN A 70 3.21 8.88 14.74
N LEU A 71 3.46 8.82 13.44
CA LEU A 71 4.43 7.91 12.83
C LEU A 71 5.52 8.74 12.16
N ILE A 72 6.77 8.49 12.51
CA ILE A 72 7.94 9.08 11.84
C ILE A 72 8.66 7.95 11.11
N LEU A 73 8.86 8.12 9.81
CA LEU A 73 9.73 7.27 9.00
C LEU A 73 10.93 8.13 8.57
N SER A 74 12.13 7.72 8.98
CA SER A 74 13.37 8.29 8.50
C SER A 74 13.97 7.38 7.44
N VAL A 75 14.16 7.89 6.23
CA VAL A 75 14.64 7.15 5.06
C VAL A 75 16.00 7.68 4.67
N SER A 76 17.06 6.89 4.86
CA SER A 76 18.43 7.22 4.46
C SER A 76 18.74 6.58 3.12
N ILE A 77 19.16 7.37 2.12
CA ILE A 77 19.40 6.93 0.75
C ILE A 77 20.92 6.89 0.49
N GLY A 78 21.40 5.68 0.20
CA GLY A 78 22.80 5.43 -0.14
C GLY A 78 23.78 5.52 1.03
N THR A 79 25.01 5.05 0.80
CA THR A 79 26.07 5.00 1.81
C THR A 79 27.05 6.17 1.71
N ARG A 80 27.10 6.87 0.58
CA ARG A 80 28.09 7.91 0.29
C ARG A 80 27.56 9.34 0.35
N ALA A 81 26.26 9.54 0.23
CA ALA A 81 25.60 10.81 0.39
C ALA A 81 24.47 10.61 1.38
N PRO A 82 24.64 10.96 2.64
CA PRO A 82 23.63 10.77 3.68
C PRO A 82 22.49 11.78 3.48
N PHE A 83 21.68 11.55 2.47
CA PHE A 83 20.37 12.19 2.39
C PHE A 83 19.43 11.39 3.26
N SER A 84 18.79 12.05 4.20
CA SER A 84 17.72 11.49 4.99
C SER A 84 16.45 12.24 4.68
N GLU A 85 15.47 11.53 4.16
CA GLU A 85 14.10 12.02 4.10
C GLU A 85 13.43 11.72 5.43
N THR A 86 12.58 12.60 5.91
CA THR A 86 11.71 12.36 7.07
C THR A 86 10.28 12.52 6.64
N TRP A 87 9.51 11.49 6.91
CA TRP A 87 8.06 11.45 6.66
C TRP A 87 7.37 11.41 8.01
N TRP A 88 6.74 12.51 8.39
CA TRP A 88 6.04 12.63 9.65
C TRP A 88 4.53 12.63 9.41
N PHE A 89 3.91 11.48 9.67
CA PHE A 89 2.47 11.29 9.62
C PHE A 89 1.88 11.60 11.00
N ARG A 90 0.82 12.40 11.05
CA ARG A 90 0.08 12.76 12.26
C ARG A 90 -1.39 12.57 12.08
N GLU A 91 -2.06 12.00 13.08
CA GLU A 91 -3.51 11.96 13.14
C GLU A 91 -4.07 13.40 13.25
N GLN A 92 -4.99 13.75 12.37
CA GLN A 92 -5.68 15.04 12.37
C GLN A 92 -7.19 14.80 12.19
N GLY A 93 -7.90 14.58 13.29
CA GLY A 93 -9.29 14.16 13.26
C GLY A 93 -9.45 12.79 12.60
N ASP A 94 -10.17 12.75 11.51
CA ASP A 94 -10.39 11.54 10.70
C ASP A 94 -9.46 11.43 9.47
N GLN A 95 -8.46 12.30 9.40
CA GLN A 95 -7.45 12.39 8.34
C GLN A 95 -6.04 12.22 8.89
N VAL A 96 -5.08 12.13 8.00
CA VAL A 96 -3.65 12.03 8.28
C VAL A 96 -2.94 13.21 7.63
N LEU A 97 -2.24 14.01 8.42
CA LEU A 97 -1.34 15.05 7.93
C LEU A 97 0.05 14.44 7.77
N LEU A 98 0.59 14.44 6.56
CA LEU A 98 1.98 14.12 6.27
C LEU A 98 2.78 15.43 6.14
N THR A 99 3.83 15.58 6.94
CA THR A 99 4.90 16.53 6.70
C THR A 99 6.09 15.77 6.13
N TYR A 100 6.52 16.14 4.95
CA TYR A 100 7.63 15.54 4.23
C TYR A 100 8.80 16.51 4.16
N TYR A 101 9.96 16.04 4.61
CA TYR A 101 11.23 16.76 4.56
C TYR A 101 12.26 15.92 3.79
N ASP A 102 12.87 16.48 2.75
CA ASP A 102 13.86 15.81 1.91
C ASP A 102 15.31 16.24 2.20
N GLY A 103 15.52 17.08 3.20
CA GLY A 103 16.83 17.59 3.60
C GLY A 103 17.33 18.78 2.77
N VAL A 104 16.60 19.23 1.77
CA VAL A 104 17.05 20.25 0.80
C VAL A 104 16.01 21.35 0.59
N ALA A 105 14.78 20.98 0.29
CA ALA A 105 13.69 21.90 -0.03
C ALA A 105 12.89 22.29 1.23
N GLU A 106 11.96 23.23 1.08
CA GLU A 106 10.99 23.53 2.12
C GLU A 106 10.11 22.33 2.43
N ASP A 107 9.68 22.21 3.69
CA ASP A 107 8.79 21.17 4.15
C ASP A 107 7.49 21.18 3.34
N LYS A 108 7.06 19.99 2.88
CA LYS A 108 5.79 19.81 2.20
C LYS A 108 4.79 19.22 3.15
N GLN A 109 3.60 19.82 3.21
CA GLN A 109 2.50 19.28 3.98
C GLN A 109 1.37 18.84 3.06
N GLN A 110 0.78 17.70 3.40
CA GLN A 110 -0.29 17.09 2.63
C GLN A 110 -1.23 16.30 3.52
N VAL A 111 -2.53 16.42 3.25
CA VAL A 111 -3.59 15.77 4.02
C VAL A 111 -4.10 14.56 3.22
N PHE A 112 -4.31 13.45 3.92
CA PHE A 112 -4.77 12.19 3.34
C PHE A 112 -5.95 11.62 4.13
N SER A 113 -6.80 10.87 3.44
CA SER A 113 -7.72 9.90 4.04
C SER A 113 -7.08 8.53 4.06
N LEU A 114 -7.16 7.81 5.19
CA LEU A 114 -6.54 6.50 5.38
C LEU A 114 -7.58 5.38 5.23
N TYR A 115 -7.24 4.41 4.39
CA TYR A 115 -8.06 3.23 4.11
C TYR A 115 -7.24 1.95 4.26
N ARG A 116 -7.95 0.83 4.50
CA ARG A 116 -7.36 -0.51 4.51
C ARG A 116 -8.16 -1.44 3.62
N GLN A 117 -7.46 -2.29 2.85
CA GLN A 117 -8.04 -3.33 2.03
C GLN A 117 -7.08 -4.52 1.97
N ASN A 118 -7.56 -5.73 2.28
CA ASN A 118 -6.78 -6.98 2.23
C ASN A 118 -5.46 -6.99 3.02
N GLY A 119 -5.33 -6.13 4.03
CA GLY A 119 -4.09 -5.98 4.79
C GLY A 119 -3.26 -4.77 4.39
N ASP A 120 -3.47 -4.22 3.20
CA ASP A 120 -2.77 -3.07 2.67
C ASP A 120 -3.39 -1.76 3.17
N TYR A 121 -2.55 -0.74 3.33
CA TYR A 121 -2.99 0.60 3.69
C TYR A 121 -2.81 1.54 2.50
N SER A 122 -3.85 2.33 2.23
CA SER A 122 -3.85 3.39 1.22
C SER A 122 -4.15 4.74 1.87
N LEU A 123 -3.27 5.71 1.65
CA LEU A 123 -3.51 7.11 1.97
C LEU A 123 -3.83 7.84 0.67
N LEU A 124 -5.03 8.40 0.58
CA LEU A 124 -5.52 9.09 -0.61
C LEU A 124 -5.67 10.59 -0.33
N GLY A 125 -5.10 11.43 -1.18
CA GLY A 125 -5.14 12.88 -1.03
C GLY A 125 -4.92 13.60 -2.36
N GLU A 126 -5.05 14.91 -2.30
CA GLU A 126 -4.80 15.83 -3.43
C GLU A 126 -3.55 16.64 -3.15
N GLY A 127 -2.83 17.03 -4.18
CA GLY A 127 -1.65 17.87 -4.04
C GLY A 127 -1.07 18.35 -5.36
N VAL A 128 0.17 18.84 -5.29
CA VAL A 128 0.91 19.32 -6.45
C VAL A 128 2.17 18.47 -6.60
N VAL A 129 2.34 17.85 -7.77
CA VAL A 129 3.53 17.09 -8.15
C VAL A 129 4.08 17.65 -9.44
N ASN A 130 5.39 18.00 -9.47
CA ASN A 130 6.03 18.66 -10.61
C ASN A 130 5.27 19.90 -11.11
N ALA A 131 4.81 20.74 -10.17
CA ALA A 131 4.01 21.96 -10.41
C ALA A 131 2.64 21.71 -11.09
N ARG A 132 2.13 20.46 -11.09
CA ARG A 132 0.82 20.09 -11.65
C ARG A 132 -0.10 19.57 -10.55
N PRO A 133 -1.41 19.87 -10.60
CA PRO A 133 -2.38 19.31 -9.66
C PRO A 133 -2.51 17.80 -9.89
N ALA A 134 -2.58 17.03 -8.80
CA ALA A 134 -2.63 15.59 -8.87
C ALA A 134 -3.43 14.98 -7.71
N LEU A 135 -4.08 13.85 -7.98
CA LEU A 135 -4.45 12.89 -6.94
C LEU A 135 -3.20 12.07 -6.58
N ILE A 136 -3.00 11.87 -5.29
CA ILE A 136 -1.84 11.15 -4.76
C ILE A 136 -2.34 9.98 -3.92
N GLN A 137 -1.82 8.80 -4.23
CA GLN A 137 -1.99 7.59 -3.44
C GLN A 137 -0.63 7.19 -2.87
N LEU A 138 -0.55 7.03 -1.54
CA LEU A 138 0.53 6.33 -0.87
C LEU A 138 0.01 4.95 -0.51
N LEU A 139 0.54 3.92 -1.14
CA LEU A 139 0.15 2.53 -0.89
C LEU A 139 1.24 1.83 -0.09
N PHE A 140 0.85 1.15 0.99
CA PHE A 140 1.68 0.26 1.78
C PHE A 140 1.12 -1.15 1.63
N ASP A 141 1.75 -1.94 0.77
CA ASP A 141 1.34 -3.31 0.43
C ASP A 141 2.15 -4.32 1.25
N ALA A 142 1.49 -4.99 2.17
CA ALA A 142 2.08 -6.02 3.03
C ALA A 142 2.30 -7.36 2.32
N GLN A 143 1.66 -7.57 1.16
CA GLN A 143 1.67 -8.85 0.45
C GLN A 143 2.73 -8.91 -0.65
N ALA A 144 3.25 -7.76 -1.10
CA ALA A 144 4.21 -7.69 -2.20
C ALA A 144 5.52 -8.46 -1.92
N GLN A 145 5.83 -8.72 -0.63
CA GLN A 145 7.00 -9.49 -0.22
C GLN A 145 6.63 -10.71 0.63
N ASN A 146 6.16 -11.74 -0.02
CA ASN A 146 5.57 -12.96 0.56
C ASN A 146 6.46 -13.80 1.50
N GLN A 147 7.71 -13.45 1.81
CA GLN A 147 8.60 -14.36 2.54
C GLN A 147 9.26 -13.81 3.81
N ALA A 148 9.15 -12.53 4.13
CA ALA A 148 9.90 -11.96 5.25
C ALA A 148 9.13 -10.95 6.12
N GLY A 149 7.82 -10.80 5.96
CA GLY A 149 7.05 -9.78 6.70
C GLY A 149 7.42 -8.34 6.29
N GLY A 150 7.87 -8.15 5.06
CA GLY A 150 8.20 -6.85 4.50
C GLY A 150 6.99 -6.11 3.94
N TRP A 151 7.24 -4.89 3.49
CA TRP A 151 6.26 -4.02 2.87
C TRP A 151 6.82 -3.45 1.58
N GLN A 152 5.95 -3.29 0.58
CA GLN A 152 6.23 -2.41 -0.53
C GLN A 152 5.49 -1.09 -0.30
N TRP A 153 6.21 0.02 -0.31
CA TRP A 153 5.61 1.33 -0.35
C TRP A 153 5.68 1.89 -1.76
N THR A 154 4.58 2.45 -2.25
CA THR A 154 4.56 3.19 -3.51
C THR A 154 3.84 4.52 -3.36
N GLN A 155 4.34 5.53 -4.04
CA GLN A 155 3.63 6.75 -4.34
C GLN A 155 3.15 6.68 -5.78
N ASN A 156 1.84 6.67 -5.95
CA ASN A 156 1.19 6.70 -7.24
C ASN A 156 0.52 8.05 -7.42
N ILE A 157 0.52 8.58 -8.64
CA ILE A 157 -0.05 9.87 -8.98
C ILE A 157 -0.97 9.75 -10.19
N GLN A 158 -2.01 10.57 -10.20
CA GLN A 158 -2.87 10.81 -11.35
C GLN A 158 -2.98 12.31 -11.52
N TYR A 159 -2.46 12.86 -12.62
CA TYR A 159 -2.56 14.28 -12.90
C TYR A 159 -4.01 14.64 -13.26
N LEU A 160 -4.49 15.78 -12.72
CA LEU A 160 -5.85 16.25 -12.95
C LEU A 160 -5.98 17.08 -14.22
N ASP A 161 -4.88 17.41 -14.86
CA ASP A 161 -4.76 18.24 -16.05
C ASP A 161 -4.38 17.47 -17.32
N ASP A 162 -4.49 16.12 -17.28
CA ASP A 162 -4.34 15.27 -18.48
C ASP A 162 -5.49 14.26 -18.61
N ASP A 163 -5.55 13.60 -19.78
CA ASP A 163 -6.62 12.65 -20.12
C ASP A 163 -6.39 11.23 -19.55
N ILE A 164 -5.36 11.04 -18.72
CA ILE A 164 -5.02 9.73 -18.14
C ILE A 164 -5.77 9.52 -16.82
N ASP A 165 -6.94 8.92 -16.90
CA ASP A 165 -7.79 8.64 -15.75
C ASP A 165 -7.34 7.37 -14.99
N ARG A 166 -6.06 7.35 -14.56
CA ARG A 166 -5.51 6.28 -13.72
C ARG A 166 -4.27 6.73 -12.95
N TYR A 167 -4.07 6.10 -11.81
CA TYR A 167 -2.82 6.22 -11.07
C TYR A 167 -1.63 5.62 -11.84
N GLN A 168 -0.50 6.33 -11.80
CA GLN A 168 0.77 5.88 -12.36
C GLN A 168 1.82 5.86 -11.25
N LEU A 169 2.67 4.83 -11.25
CA LEU A 169 3.78 4.75 -10.31
C LEU A 169 4.71 5.97 -10.50
N PHE A 170 4.93 6.70 -9.41
CA PHE A 170 5.88 7.81 -9.36
C PHE A 170 7.20 7.40 -8.73
N ARG A 171 7.15 6.75 -7.56
CA ARG A 171 8.32 6.20 -6.86
C ARG A 171 7.88 5.12 -5.87
N GLY A 172 8.84 4.29 -5.44
CA GLY A 172 8.57 3.25 -4.46
C GLY A 172 9.79 2.83 -3.67
N ILE A 173 9.54 2.09 -2.59
CA ILE A 173 10.53 1.42 -1.75
C ILE A 173 10.04 0.02 -1.46
N GLU A 174 10.90 -0.98 -1.70
CA GLU A 174 10.71 -2.33 -1.18
C GLU A 174 11.43 -2.44 0.16
N MET A 175 10.70 -2.80 1.22
CA MET A 175 11.22 -2.82 2.59
C MET A 175 11.19 -4.23 3.17
N THR A 176 12.32 -4.67 3.73
CA THR A 176 12.43 -5.89 4.54
C THR A 176 12.87 -5.55 5.95
N PRO A 177 12.34 -6.20 7.00
CA PRO A 177 12.76 -5.92 8.36
C PRO A 177 14.23 -6.32 8.55
N VAL A 178 14.98 -5.48 9.26
CA VAL A 178 16.35 -5.80 9.69
C VAL A 178 16.27 -6.51 11.02
N ALA A 179 16.88 -7.70 11.10
CA ALA A 179 16.98 -8.41 12.36
C ALA A 179 17.75 -7.55 13.39
N PRO A 180 17.31 -7.53 14.67
CA PRO A 180 18.08 -6.84 15.72
C PRO A 180 19.50 -7.42 15.77
N SER A 181 20.50 -6.55 15.66
CA SER A 181 21.88 -6.96 15.95
C SER A 181 22.01 -7.22 17.46
N HIS A 182 22.23 -8.48 17.81
CA HIS A 182 22.52 -8.92 19.18
C HIS A 182 23.90 -8.45 19.65
#